data_c9971d8e2ab5666f214c5fc56d307466
#
_entry.id   c9971d8e2ab5666f214c5fc56d307466
#
_cell.length_a   1.000
_cell.length_b   1.000
_cell.length_c   1.000
_cell.angle_alpha   90.00
_cell.angle_beta   90.00
_cell.angle_gamma   90.00
#
_symmetry.space_group_name_H-M   'P 1'
#
loop_
_entity.id
_entity.type
_entity.pdbx_description
1 polymer ?
#
loop_
_entity_poly.entity_id
_entity_poly.type
_entity_poly.pdbx_seq_one_letter_code
_entity_poly.pdbx_strand_id
1 'polypeptide(L)'
;MTNGWVNGHTPTGLPAVQTVVIADDEPSMRLLVHATIDSDDYIVVEAGDGTQAWAVIQKHKPSLVLLDVQMPGKSGLEVLRLVKADPSLAATKVILLTAKAQESDIETGLIAGADFYLTKPFSPLDLLTRVEEALQLP
;
A
#
# COMPACT_ATOMS: atom_id res chain seq x y z
N MET A 1 26.30 23.22 -7.92
CA MET A 1 26.09 22.83 -7.53
C MET A 1 25.80 22.63 -7.55
N THR A 2 25.57 22.60 -7.58
CA THR A 2 25.07 22.25 -7.20
C THR A 2 24.57 22.14 -7.22
N ASN A 3 24.42 21.82 -7.49
CA ASN A 3 23.74 21.46 -7.24
C ASN A 3 23.42 21.11 -7.06
N GLY A 4 23.18 21.10 -7.06
CA GLY A 4 22.78 20.50 -6.69
C GLY A 4 22.60 19.68 -7.16
N TRP A 5 22.65 19.18 -7.91
CA TRP A 5 22.58 18.31 -8.24
C TRP A 5 23.52 17.79 -8.54
N VAL A 6 23.87 17.64 -8.32
CA VAL A 6 24.59 17.27 -8.13
C VAL A 6 24.99 16.54 -8.21
N ASN A 7 25.25 15.82 -8.42
CA ASN A 7 25.55 15.08 -8.21
C ASN A 7 25.23 14.17 -8.45
N GLY A 8 25.08 13.98 -8.90
CA GLY A 8 24.34 13.44 -9.37
C GLY A 8 23.48 12.54 -8.97
N HIS A 9 23.30 12.12 -8.74
CA HIS A 9 22.57 11.38 -8.11
C HIS A 9 21.28 11.66 -8.22
N THR A 10 20.74 10.74 -7.83
CA THR A 10 19.57 11.33 -7.53
C THR A 10 19.95 12.70 -7.21
N PRO A 11 19.50 13.59 -8.01
CA PRO A 11 19.76 14.94 -7.70
C PRO A 11 19.33 15.15 -6.29
N THR A 12 20.17 15.69 -5.56
CA THR A 12 19.94 15.90 -4.19
C THR A 12 18.63 16.61 -3.97
N GLY A 13 17.85 16.09 -3.09
CA GLY A 13 16.59 16.69 -2.70
C GLY A 13 15.38 16.28 -3.50
N LEU A 14 15.54 15.55 -4.61
CA LEU A 14 14.38 15.04 -5.32
C LEU A 14 13.91 13.72 -4.69
N PRO A 15 12.64 13.61 -4.33
CA PRO A 15 12.13 12.36 -3.79
C PRO A 15 12.16 11.27 -4.87
N ALA A 16 12.51 10.07 -4.47
CA ALA A 16 12.41 8.92 -5.35
C ALA A 16 10.95 8.63 -5.64
N VAL A 17 10.66 8.12 -6.84
CA VAL A 17 9.33 7.64 -7.17
C VAL A 17 9.04 6.42 -6.30
N GLN A 18 7.89 6.41 -5.64
CA GLN A 18 7.51 5.33 -4.75
C GLN A 18 6.54 4.39 -5.42
N THR A 19 6.69 3.10 -5.16
CA THR A 19 5.78 2.09 -5.69
C THR A 19 4.70 1.79 -4.65
N VAL A 20 3.45 1.83 -5.10
CA VAL A 20 2.28 1.52 -4.29
C VAL A 20 1.56 0.35 -4.92
N VAL A 21 1.31 -0.70 -4.15
CA VAL A 21 0.51 -1.84 -4.60
C VAL A 21 -0.91 -1.67 -4.08
N ILE A 22 -1.89 -1.81 -4.98
CA ILE A 22 -3.30 -1.92 -4.59
C ILE A 22 -3.78 -3.33 -4.86
N ALA A 23 -4.19 -4.01 -3.81
CA ALA A 23 -4.68 -5.37 -3.86
C ALA A 23 -6.14 -5.41 -3.43
N ASP A 24 -7.02 -5.63 -4.38
CA ASP A 24 -8.47 -5.68 -4.17
C ASP A 24 -9.08 -6.50 -5.29
N ASP A 25 -10.03 -7.37 -4.99
CA ASP A 25 -10.66 -8.21 -5.99
C ASP A 25 -11.71 -7.49 -6.83
N GLU A 26 -12.09 -6.27 -6.46
CA GLU A 26 -13.03 -5.45 -7.23
C GLU A 26 -12.29 -4.53 -8.19
N PRO A 27 -12.45 -4.74 -9.52
CA PRO A 27 -11.77 -3.88 -10.50
C PRO A 27 -12.13 -2.40 -10.35
N SER A 28 -13.38 -2.10 -9.99
CA SER A 28 -13.81 -0.71 -9.81
C SER A 28 -13.10 -0.05 -8.64
N MET A 29 -12.83 -0.79 -7.58
CA MET A 29 -12.10 -0.26 -6.43
C MET A 29 -10.63 0.01 -6.81
N ARG A 30 -10.00 -0.91 -7.54
CA ARG A 30 -8.63 -0.69 -8.02
C ARG A 30 -8.55 0.55 -8.91
N LEU A 31 -9.55 0.72 -9.79
CA LEU A 31 -9.60 1.88 -10.67
C LEU A 31 -9.74 3.18 -9.87
N LEU A 32 -10.62 3.19 -8.88
CA LEU A 32 -10.82 4.35 -8.02
C LEU A 32 -9.53 4.74 -7.29
N VAL A 33 -8.88 3.76 -6.68
CA VAL A 33 -7.64 4.01 -5.95
C VAL A 33 -6.55 4.50 -6.89
N HIS A 34 -6.38 3.82 -8.03
CA HIS A 34 -5.38 4.20 -9.01
C HIS A 34 -5.58 5.65 -9.47
N ALA A 35 -6.81 6.01 -9.85
CA ALA A 35 -7.12 7.36 -10.30
C ALA A 35 -6.92 8.41 -9.20
N THR A 36 -7.19 8.04 -7.95
CA THR A 36 -7.09 8.97 -6.82
C THR A 36 -5.65 9.31 -6.47
N ILE A 37 -4.75 8.33 -6.53
CA ILE A 37 -3.35 8.54 -6.13
C ILE A 37 -2.41 8.69 -7.34
N ASP A 38 -2.95 8.66 -8.56
CA ASP A 38 -2.14 8.80 -9.77
C ASP A 38 -1.41 10.14 -9.78
N SER A 39 -0.09 10.08 -9.88
CA SER A 39 0.74 11.26 -9.93
C SER A 39 2.13 10.87 -10.38
N ASP A 40 2.99 11.86 -10.62
CA ASP A 40 4.39 11.60 -10.98
C ASP A 40 5.20 11.04 -9.81
N ASP A 41 4.65 11.10 -8.59
CA ASP A 41 5.35 10.64 -7.39
C ASP A 41 5.20 9.14 -7.13
N TYR A 42 4.23 8.49 -7.79
CA TYR A 42 3.91 7.09 -7.51
C TYR A 42 3.83 6.25 -8.77
N ILE A 43 4.33 5.02 -8.66
CA ILE A 43 4.03 3.94 -9.61
C ILE A 43 3.02 3.05 -8.93
N VAL A 44 1.85 2.85 -9.54
CA VAL A 44 0.79 2.04 -8.97
C VAL A 44 0.74 0.69 -9.66
N VAL A 45 0.83 -0.38 -8.87
CA VAL A 45 0.75 -1.76 -9.36
C VAL A 45 -0.50 -2.40 -8.77
N GLU A 46 -1.31 -3.03 -9.60
CA GLU A 46 -2.58 -3.64 -9.19
C GLU A 46 -2.48 -5.15 -9.07
N ALA A 47 -3.21 -5.70 -8.11
CA ALA A 47 -3.37 -7.13 -7.92
C ALA A 47 -4.85 -7.43 -7.61
N GLY A 48 -5.38 -8.48 -8.24
CA GLY A 48 -6.80 -8.82 -8.12
C GLY A 48 -7.13 -9.92 -7.11
N ASP A 49 -6.13 -10.55 -6.53
CA ASP A 49 -6.31 -11.56 -5.48
C ASP A 49 -5.09 -11.62 -4.59
N GLY A 50 -5.19 -12.38 -3.50
CA GLY A 50 -4.12 -12.42 -2.51
C GLY A 50 -2.84 -13.11 -2.99
N THR A 51 -2.97 -14.12 -3.84
CA THR A 51 -1.80 -14.81 -4.40
C THR A 51 -1.03 -13.88 -5.33
N GLN A 52 -1.74 -13.18 -6.20
CA GLN A 52 -1.16 -12.19 -7.10
C GLN A 52 -0.56 -11.03 -6.30
N ALA A 53 -1.25 -10.58 -5.24
CA ALA A 53 -0.76 -9.52 -4.37
C ALA A 53 0.60 -9.89 -3.77
N TRP A 54 0.72 -11.08 -3.21
CA TRP A 54 1.98 -11.51 -2.61
C TRP A 54 3.10 -11.55 -3.66
N ALA A 55 2.81 -12.06 -4.85
CA ALA A 55 3.79 -12.12 -5.93
C ALA A 55 4.32 -10.74 -6.32
N VAL A 56 3.43 -9.76 -6.52
CA VAL A 56 3.86 -8.41 -6.91
C VAL A 56 4.55 -7.67 -5.78
N ILE A 57 4.16 -7.90 -4.54
CA ILE A 57 4.81 -7.31 -3.37
C ILE A 57 6.25 -7.79 -3.27
N GLN A 58 6.48 -9.09 -3.43
CA GLN A 58 7.83 -9.66 -3.40
C GLN A 58 8.70 -9.11 -4.53
N LYS A 59 8.12 -8.97 -5.71
CA LYS A 59 8.84 -8.49 -6.89
C LYS A 59 9.22 -7.02 -6.77
N HIS A 60 8.29 -6.18 -6.36
CA HIS A 60 8.47 -4.73 -6.39
C HIS A 60 8.98 -4.14 -5.08
N LYS A 61 8.82 -4.84 -3.97
CA LYS A 61 9.15 -4.33 -2.64
C LYS A 61 8.64 -2.91 -2.45
N PRO A 62 7.30 -2.71 -2.54
CA PRO A 62 6.73 -1.37 -2.57
C PRO A 62 6.92 -0.62 -1.26
N SER A 63 6.77 0.69 -1.33
CA SER A 63 6.75 1.54 -0.15
C SER A 63 5.45 1.38 0.63
N LEU A 64 4.36 1.08 -0.08
CA LEU A 64 3.02 1.01 0.49
C LEU A 64 2.20 -0.07 -0.20
N VAL A 65 1.42 -0.80 0.57
CA VAL A 65 0.41 -1.73 0.08
C VAL A 65 -0.95 -1.33 0.63
N LEU A 66 -1.90 -1.13 -0.27
CA LEU A 66 -3.31 -0.97 0.06
C LEU A 66 -3.94 -2.35 -0.12
N LEU A 67 -4.44 -2.94 0.93
CA LEU A 67 -4.70 -4.38 0.98
C LEU A 67 -6.10 -4.68 1.47
N ASP A 68 -6.96 -5.15 0.56
CA ASP A 68 -8.30 -5.59 0.93
C ASP A 68 -8.19 -6.84 1.82
N VAL A 69 -8.97 -6.88 2.88
CA VAL A 69 -8.97 -8.01 3.81
C VAL A 69 -9.55 -9.25 3.15
N GLN A 70 -10.64 -9.10 2.39
CA GLN A 70 -11.31 -10.25 1.78
C GLN A 70 -11.01 -10.36 0.29
N MET A 71 -10.19 -11.34 -0.05
CA MET A 71 -9.82 -11.64 -1.43
C MET A 71 -9.76 -13.15 -1.64
N PRO A 72 -10.00 -13.60 -2.89
CA PRO A 72 -9.73 -15.00 -3.24
C PRO A 72 -8.26 -15.35 -3.11
N GLY A 73 -7.97 -16.62 -2.95
CA GLY A 73 -6.61 -17.08 -2.75
C GLY A 73 -6.16 -16.77 -1.33
N LYS A 74 -5.07 -16.06 -1.15
CA LYS A 74 -4.65 -15.60 0.17
C LYS A 74 -5.52 -14.43 0.59
N SER A 75 -5.99 -14.46 1.83
CA SER A 75 -6.71 -13.31 2.39
C SER A 75 -5.75 -12.14 2.63
N GLY A 76 -6.31 -10.93 2.78
CA GLY A 76 -5.49 -9.77 3.09
C GLY A 76 -4.71 -9.94 4.39
N LEU A 77 -5.30 -10.58 5.39
CA LEU A 77 -4.60 -10.82 6.66
C LEU A 77 -3.44 -11.79 6.50
N GLU A 78 -3.58 -12.81 5.65
CA GLU A 78 -2.46 -13.71 5.33
C GLU A 78 -1.32 -12.96 4.66
N VAL A 79 -1.66 -12.12 3.66
CA VAL A 79 -0.66 -11.31 2.95
C VAL A 79 0.03 -10.36 3.91
N LEU A 80 -0.73 -9.71 4.80
CA LEU A 80 -0.18 -8.82 5.81
C LEU A 80 0.87 -9.53 6.68
N ARG A 81 0.54 -10.73 7.15
CA ARG A 81 1.47 -11.51 7.98
C ARG A 81 2.75 -11.85 7.23
N LEU A 82 2.61 -12.23 5.95
CA LEU A 82 3.78 -12.52 5.11
C LEU A 82 4.66 -11.29 4.93
N VAL A 83 4.07 -10.13 4.68
CA VAL A 83 4.81 -8.88 4.54
C VAL A 83 5.56 -8.54 5.83
N LYS A 84 4.88 -8.61 6.97
CA LYS A 84 5.48 -8.22 8.25
C LYS A 84 6.51 -9.22 8.75
N ALA A 85 6.49 -10.46 8.26
CA ALA A 85 7.48 -11.47 8.60
C ALA A 85 8.73 -11.45 7.72
N ASP A 86 8.69 -10.73 6.60
CA ASP A 86 9.78 -10.71 5.63
C ASP A 86 10.73 -9.52 5.90
N PRO A 87 11.99 -9.78 6.31
CA PRO A 87 12.93 -8.69 6.59
C PRO A 87 13.18 -7.78 5.39
N SER A 88 13.09 -8.29 4.16
CA SER A 88 13.29 -7.49 2.95
C SER A 88 12.15 -6.49 2.72
N LEU A 89 11.04 -6.64 3.45
CA LEU A 89 9.86 -5.77 3.37
C LEU A 89 9.68 -4.95 4.64
N ALA A 90 10.73 -4.80 5.44
CA ALA A 90 10.64 -4.11 6.73
C ALA A 90 10.18 -2.65 6.58
N ALA A 91 10.48 -2.01 5.46
CA ALA A 91 10.09 -0.62 5.21
C ALA A 91 8.72 -0.48 4.52
N THR A 92 8.11 -1.60 4.11
CA THR A 92 6.81 -1.57 3.44
C THR A 92 5.69 -1.28 4.45
N LYS A 93 4.92 -0.24 4.20
CA LYS A 93 3.75 0.11 5.02
C LYS A 93 2.51 -0.57 4.47
N VAL A 94 1.57 -0.90 5.32
CA VAL A 94 0.33 -1.57 4.92
C VAL A 94 -0.87 -0.83 5.47
N ILE A 95 -1.80 -0.49 4.57
CA ILE A 95 -3.12 0.02 4.91
C ILE A 95 -4.13 -1.07 4.56
N LEU A 96 -4.87 -1.54 5.55
CA LEU A 96 -5.94 -2.50 5.30
C LEU A 96 -7.19 -1.78 4.81
N LEU A 97 -7.83 -2.34 3.79
CA LEU A 97 -9.12 -1.90 3.29
C LEU A 97 -10.15 -2.92 3.77
N THR A 98 -11.14 -2.48 4.52
CA THR A 98 -12.06 -3.41 5.17
C THR A 98 -13.49 -2.90 5.11
N ALA A 99 -14.45 -3.81 5.05
CA ALA A 99 -15.87 -3.45 5.14
C ALA A 99 -16.20 -3.01 6.57
N LYS A 100 -17.14 -2.07 6.69
CA LYS A 100 -17.53 -1.52 7.98
C LYS A 100 -18.01 -2.59 8.97
N ALA A 101 -18.57 -3.69 8.46
CA ALA A 101 -19.09 -4.75 9.31
C ALA A 101 -18.01 -5.70 9.86
N GLN A 102 -16.74 -5.45 9.56
CA GLN A 102 -15.65 -6.37 9.88
C GLN A 102 -14.68 -5.78 10.89
N GLU A 103 -15.21 -5.24 11.98
CA GLU A 103 -14.38 -4.64 13.03
C GLU A 103 -13.38 -5.62 13.63
N SER A 104 -13.74 -6.90 13.73
CA SER A 104 -12.81 -7.92 14.21
C SER A 104 -11.59 -8.07 13.30
N ASP A 105 -11.74 -7.87 12.00
CA ASP A 105 -10.63 -7.91 11.06
C ASP A 105 -9.71 -6.72 11.23
N ILE A 106 -10.27 -5.55 11.57
CA ILE A 106 -9.48 -4.36 11.86
C ILE A 106 -8.57 -4.62 13.07
N GLU A 107 -9.14 -5.13 14.15
CA GLU A 107 -8.40 -5.43 15.37
C GLU A 107 -7.31 -6.47 15.11
N THR A 108 -7.67 -7.56 14.42
CA THR A 108 -6.71 -8.60 14.07
C THR A 108 -5.58 -8.05 13.19
N GLY A 109 -5.92 -7.19 12.23
CA GLY A 109 -4.94 -6.58 11.35
C GLY A 109 -3.98 -5.66 12.07
N LEU A 110 -4.47 -4.84 12.97
CA LEU A 110 -3.62 -3.94 13.76
C LEU A 110 -2.67 -4.73 14.65
N ILE A 111 -3.16 -5.80 15.28
CA ILE A 111 -2.32 -6.69 16.09
C ILE A 111 -1.25 -7.35 15.22
N ALA A 112 -1.59 -7.71 13.97
CA ALA A 112 -0.66 -8.33 13.04
C ALA A 112 0.32 -7.35 12.42
N GLY A 113 0.20 -6.04 12.68
CA GLY A 113 1.17 -5.04 12.29
C GLY A 113 0.75 -4.10 11.17
N ALA A 114 -0.54 -4.05 10.80
CA ALA A 114 -1.01 -3.05 9.84
C ALA A 114 -0.73 -1.65 10.38
N ASP A 115 -0.29 -0.76 9.50
CA ASP A 115 0.05 0.61 9.91
C ASP A 115 -1.20 1.48 10.03
N PHE A 116 -2.16 1.27 9.13
CA PHE A 116 -3.45 1.97 9.14
C PHE A 116 -4.53 1.07 8.59
N TYR A 117 -5.76 1.51 8.70
CA TYR A 117 -6.89 0.89 8.00
C TYR A 117 -7.80 1.97 7.44
N LEU A 118 -8.57 1.59 6.41
CA LEU A 118 -9.65 2.39 5.85
C LEU A 118 -10.89 1.52 5.74
N THR A 119 -12.00 2.04 6.23
CA THR A 119 -13.27 1.35 6.18
C THR A 119 -14.00 1.71 4.88
N LYS A 120 -14.44 0.71 4.13
CA LYS A 120 -15.23 0.92 2.92
C LYS A 120 -16.69 1.20 3.31
N PRO A 121 -17.36 2.16 2.66
CA PRO A 121 -16.84 3.05 1.64
C PRO A 121 -16.01 4.19 2.26
N PHE A 122 -14.98 4.61 1.56
CA PHE A 122 -14.16 5.75 1.98
C PHE A 122 -14.16 6.80 0.87
N SER A 123 -13.90 8.06 1.25
CA SER A 123 -13.79 9.13 0.28
C SER A 123 -12.39 9.18 -0.32
N PRO A 124 -12.22 9.78 -1.52
CA PRO A 124 -10.88 10.02 -2.06
C PRO A 124 -9.98 10.80 -1.11
N LEU A 125 -10.54 11.75 -0.38
CA LEU A 125 -9.77 12.54 0.59
C LEU A 125 -9.26 11.67 1.73
N ASP A 126 -10.10 10.76 2.25
CA ASP A 126 -9.69 9.84 3.30
C ASP A 126 -8.53 8.97 2.82
N LEU A 127 -8.63 8.46 1.58
CA LEU A 127 -7.59 7.64 0.99
C LEU A 127 -6.27 8.42 0.88
N LEU A 128 -6.32 9.62 0.31
CA LEU A 128 -5.12 10.44 0.15
C LEU A 128 -4.47 10.75 1.50
N THR A 129 -5.27 11.08 2.50
CA THR A 129 -4.78 11.40 3.83
C THR A 129 -4.02 10.21 4.43
N ARG A 130 -4.59 9.01 4.33
CA ARG A 130 -3.95 7.82 4.86
C ARG A 130 -2.69 7.44 4.11
N VAL A 131 -2.72 7.57 2.78
CA VAL A 131 -1.54 7.30 1.95
C VAL A 131 -0.38 8.22 2.35
N GLU A 132 -0.65 9.51 2.46
CA GLU A 132 0.37 10.48 2.84
C GLU A 132 0.91 10.23 4.24
N GLU A 133 0.03 9.93 5.20
CA GLU A 133 0.45 9.60 6.56
C GLU A 133 1.34 8.36 6.59
N ALA A 134 0.95 7.32 5.86
CA ALA A 134 1.71 6.07 5.83
C ALA A 134 3.10 6.26 5.24
N LEU A 135 3.20 7.04 4.17
CA LEU A 135 4.48 7.26 3.48
C LEU A 135 5.41 8.21 4.22
N GLN A 136 4.90 8.93 5.22
CA GLN A 136 5.72 9.80 6.07
C GLN A 136 6.27 9.08 7.30
N LEU A 137 5.82 7.87 7.58
CA LEU A 137 6.33 7.09 8.70
C LEU A 137 7.79 6.69 8.46
N PRO A 138 8.63 6.75 9.50
CA PRO A 138 10.04 6.36 9.39
C PRO A 138 10.21 4.86 9.13
#